data_068f81d873e7fe30248d83ebfdb41c0d
#
_entry.id   068f81d873e7fe30248d83ebfdb41c0d
#
_cell.length_a   1.000
_cell.length_b   1.000
_cell.length_c   1.000
_cell.angle_alpha   90.00
_cell.angle_beta   90.00
_cell.angle_gamma   90.00
#
_symmetry.space_group_name_H-M   'P 1'
#
loop_
_entity.id
_entity.type
_entity.pdbx_description
1 polymer ?
#
loop_
_entity_poly.entity_id
_entity_poly.type
_entity_poly.pdbx_seq_one_letter_code
_entity_poly.pdbx_strand_id
1 'polypeptide(L)'
;MEHLIKFYPVENADCTLIKLNNGITIIVDCQLFDSLNDEDGNQIRYDVKKDLLKELGKDSNGYPYVDLFVSTHPHDDHCKGFEGNFYHGNPDDYDSKKNENEIIIGELWVTPRGIGNELADSAETIRQEAKRRRKLYDDNMKFTGDYGNHLRIIGYNKQTTFDERYGYVPGTLVTAIDGHEMAWLEMFIHAPFKEDVDKSKEDDNKNATSIVVQYSFKSKCDDGEVKTVCKLIMGGDAEHEIWQHIIDNNKDDENLTWNIFMAPHHCSWSFFNNPEKKDEVKPSAETIMQKQIGLNSCIIASSKEILDNGKNPPCYQARTEYKNRLKNKDNFFNTATDHVKGMVPQPIVFKIDKHGKTKIYQTVTVGESV
;
A
#
# COMPACT_ATOMS: atom_id res chain seq x y z
N MET A 1 -19.44 10.69 8.77
CA MET A 1 -18.17 10.94 8.07
C MET A 1 -17.61 9.58 7.70
N GLU A 2 -17.13 9.39 6.48
CA GLU A 2 -16.75 8.10 5.92
C GLU A 2 -15.26 8.13 5.55
N HIS A 3 -14.53 7.02 5.78
CA HIS A 3 -13.22 6.81 5.18
C HIS A 3 -13.40 6.19 3.80
N LEU A 4 -12.41 6.35 2.94
CA LEU A 4 -12.38 5.81 1.59
C LEU A 4 -11.11 4.99 1.38
N ILE A 5 -11.24 3.82 0.76
CA ILE A 5 -10.12 3.06 0.24
C ILE A 5 -10.36 2.80 -1.23
N LYS A 6 -9.36 3.06 -2.08
CA LYS A 6 -9.37 2.76 -3.50
C LYS A 6 -8.19 1.86 -3.85
N PHE A 7 -8.47 0.67 -4.36
CA PHE A 7 -7.48 -0.21 -4.97
C PHE A 7 -7.52 0.03 -6.48
N TYR A 8 -6.46 0.58 -7.03
CA TYR A 8 -6.42 0.94 -8.45
C TYR A 8 -6.09 -0.27 -9.34
N PRO A 9 -6.69 -0.34 -10.55
CA PRO A 9 -6.42 -1.41 -11.51
C PRO A 9 -5.13 -1.12 -12.29
N VAL A 10 -4.01 -1.51 -11.72
CA VAL A 10 -2.66 -1.21 -12.23
C VAL A 10 -1.92 -2.44 -12.78
N GLU A 11 -2.66 -3.42 -13.27
CA GLU A 11 -2.15 -4.70 -13.78
C GLU A 11 -1.54 -5.55 -12.64
N ASN A 12 -0.38 -6.24 -12.86
CA ASN A 12 0.36 -6.91 -11.80
C ASN A 12 1.27 -5.88 -11.13
N ALA A 13 0.69 -5.06 -10.27
CA ALA A 13 1.35 -3.97 -9.60
C ALA A 13 0.46 -3.46 -8.45
N ASP A 14 0.97 -2.60 -7.60
CA ASP A 14 0.21 -2.02 -6.51
C ASP A 14 0.09 -0.50 -6.61
N CYS A 15 -1.09 -0.01 -6.34
CA CYS A 15 -1.37 1.39 -6.05
C CYS A 15 -2.68 1.47 -5.26
N THR A 16 -2.61 1.93 -4.02
CA THR A 16 -3.78 2.04 -3.15
C THR A 16 -3.83 3.42 -2.51
N LEU A 17 -5.00 4.06 -2.56
CA LEU A 17 -5.29 5.29 -1.85
C LEU A 17 -6.18 5.02 -0.65
N ILE A 18 -5.78 5.51 0.52
CA ILE A 18 -6.59 5.58 1.73
C ILE A 18 -6.83 7.07 2.03
N LYS A 19 -8.09 7.45 2.21
CA LYS A 19 -8.49 8.80 2.60
C LYS A 19 -9.34 8.75 3.85
N LEU A 20 -8.86 9.38 4.91
CA LEU A 20 -9.57 9.42 6.17
C LEU A 20 -10.69 10.49 6.12
N ASN A 21 -11.65 10.34 7.02
CA ASN A 21 -12.80 11.24 7.13
C ASN A 21 -12.45 12.69 7.53
N ASN A 22 -11.24 12.91 8.03
CA ASN A 22 -10.68 14.22 8.39
C ASN A 22 -9.78 14.81 7.28
N GLY A 23 -9.66 14.12 6.14
CA GLY A 23 -8.89 14.59 4.99
C GLY A 23 -7.48 14.04 4.88
N ILE A 24 -6.92 13.41 5.91
CA ILE A 24 -5.60 12.74 5.84
C ILE A 24 -5.61 11.69 4.75
N THR A 25 -4.55 11.64 3.96
CA THR A 25 -4.40 10.76 2.80
C THR A 25 -3.12 9.92 2.87
N ILE A 26 -3.23 8.66 2.46
CA ILE A 26 -2.11 7.72 2.40
C ILE A 26 -2.12 7.06 1.03
N ILE A 27 -0.98 7.04 0.35
CA ILE A 27 -0.75 6.24 -0.86
C ILE A 27 0.21 5.11 -0.49
N VAL A 28 -0.16 3.88 -0.86
CA VAL A 28 0.69 2.70 -0.71
C VAL A 28 1.06 2.21 -2.09
N ASP A 29 2.34 2.29 -2.41
CA ASP A 29 2.97 2.02 -3.70
C ASP A 29 2.39 2.84 -4.87
N CYS A 30 3.05 2.80 -6.00
CA CYS A 30 2.53 3.39 -7.22
C CYS A 30 2.96 2.61 -8.46
N GLN A 31 2.00 2.45 -9.36
CA GLN A 31 2.21 2.09 -10.75
C GLN A 31 1.38 3.06 -11.58
N LEU A 32 2.05 4.00 -12.22
CA LEU A 32 1.42 5.00 -13.10
C LEU A 32 1.92 4.80 -14.52
N PHE A 33 0.98 4.65 -15.45
CA PHE A 33 1.29 4.33 -16.83
C PHE A 33 1.58 5.60 -17.64
N ASP A 34 2.59 5.56 -18.51
CA ASP A 34 2.89 6.64 -19.45
C ASP A 34 1.82 6.77 -20.55
N SER A 35 1.15 5.66 -20.89
CA SER A 35 0.04 5.64 -21.84
C SER A 35 -1.18 4.91 -21.27
N LEU A 36 -2.32 5.54 -21.39
CA LEU A 36 -3.62 4.95 -21.01
C LEU A 36 -4.27 4.17 -22.14
N ASN A 37 -3.76 4.33 -23.38
CA ASN A 37 -4.36 3.79 -24.59
C ASN A 37 -3.55 2.60 -25.12
N ASP A 38 -4.23 1.75 -25.89
CA ASP A 38 -3.62 0.73 -26.74
C ASP A 38 -3.00 1.34 -28.03
N GLU A 39 -2.45 0.50 -28.90
CA GLU A 39 -1.84 0.91 -30.17
C GLU A 39 -2.86 1.52 -31.15
N ASP A 40 -4.13 1.16 -31.01
CA ASP A 40 -5.25 1.66 -31.83
C ASP A 40 -5.84 2.97 -31.28
N GLY A 41 -5.33 3.47 -30.14
CA GLY A 41 -5.77 4.70 -29.49
C GLY A 41 -6.98 4.54 -28.56
N ASN A 42 -7.45 3.32 -28.29
CA ASN A 42 -8.55 3.07 -27.36
C ASN A 42 -8.04 3.10 -25.94
N GLN A 43 -8.76 3.79 -25.03
CA GLN A 43 -8.40 3.77 -23.62
C GLN A 43 -8.68 2.37 -23.03
N ILE A 44 -7.62 1.74 -22.48
CA ILE A 44 -7.64 0.43 -21.85
C ILE A 44 -7.19 0.47 -20.39
N ARG A 45 -6.61 1.58 -19.93
CA ARG A 45 -6.12 1.77 -18.55
C ARG A 45 -6.85 2.90 -17.85
N TYR A 46 -7.02 2.74 -16.55
CA TYR A 46 -7.59 3.78 -15.71
C TYR A 46 -6.57 4.92 -15.50
N ASP A 47 -7.06 6.16 -15.52
CA ASP A 47 -6.22 7.34 -15.26
C ASP A 47 -6.08 7.56 -13.74
N VAL A 48 -5.13 6.84 -13.15
CA VAL A 48 -4.85 6.88 -11.72
C VAL A 48 -4.39 8.26 -11.29
N LYS A 49 -3.49 8.91 -12.07
CA LYS A 49 -2.97 10.25 -11.76
C LYS A 49 -4.08 11.27 -11.63
N LYS A 50 -4.99 11.29 -12.60
CA LYS A 50 -6.14 12.21 -12.60
C LYS A 50 -7.05 11.98 -11.39
N ASP A 51 -7.29 10.71 -11.03
CA ASP A 51 -8.12 10.38 -9.86
C ASP A 51 -7.42 10.75 -8.56
N LEU A 52 -6.12 10.50 -8.43
CA LEU A 52 -5.33 10.95 -7.26
C LEU A 52 -5.41 12.46 -7.09
N LEU A 53 -5.18 13.25 -8.14
CA LEU A 53 -5.26 14.72 -8.08
C LEU A 53 -6.65 15.22 -7.68
N LYS A 54 -7.70 14.47 -7.98
CA LYS A 54 -9.08 14.79 -7.57
C LYS A 54 -9.34 14.47 -6.09
N GLU A 55 -8.78 13.35 -5.59
CA GLU A 55 -9.05 12.86 -4.24
C GLU A 55 -8.14 13.47 -3.18
N LEU A 56 -6.90 13.80 -3.55
CA LEU A 56 -5.92 14.37 -2.64
C LEU A 56 -6.28 15.81 -2.23
N GLY A 57 -5.81 16.19 -1.07
CA GLY A 57 -5.85 17.57 -0.60
C GLY A 57 -4.83 18.44 -1.33
N LYS A 58 -4.79 19.69 -0.89
CA LYS A 58 -3.78 20.64 -1.29
C LYS A 58 -3.12 21.21 -0.04
N ASP A 59 -1.83 21.52 -0.14
CA ASP A 59 -1.12 22.23 0.90
C ASP A 59 -1.57 23.71 1.02
N SER A 60 -0.94 24.46 1.92
CA SER A 60 -1.22 25.88 2.12
C SER A 60 -0.92 26.76 0.91
N ASN A 61 -0.10 26.28 -0.03
CA ASN A 61 0.25 26.98 -1.28
C ASN A 61 -0.67 26.59 -2.45
N GLY A 62 -1.58 25.62 -2.22
CA GLY A 62 -2.50 25.13 -3.24
C GLY A 62 -1.93 24.01 -4.12
N TYR A 63 -0.80 23.40 -3.74
CA TYR A 63 -0.17 22.31 -4.46
C TYR A 63 -0.75 20.94 -4.04
N PRO A 64 -0.82 19.96 -4.96
CA PRO A 64 -1.29 18.61 -4.62
C PRO A 64 -0.42 17.99 -3.52
N TYR A 65 -1.06 17.37 -2.53
CA TYR A 65 -0.38 16.89 -1.33
C TYR A 65 -0.93 15.55 -0.85
N VAL A 66 -0.03 14.65 -0.47
CA VAL A 66 -0.34 13.40 0.24
C VAL A 66 0.38 13.37 1.58
N ASP A 67 -0.35 13.07 2.65
CA ASP A 67 0.24 13.07 4.00
C ASP A 67 1.27 11.95 4.19
N LEU A 68 1.03 10.76 3.63
CA LEU A 68 1.94 9.63 3.70
C LEU A 68 2.04 8.89 2.37
N PHE A 69 3.25 8.64 1.92
CA PHE A 69 3.56 7.68 0.86
C PHE A 69 4.35 6.51 1.43
N VAL A 70 3.83 5.29 1.27
CA VAL A 70 4.49 4.05 1.68
C VAL A 70 5.03 3.34 0.44
N SER A 71 6.36 3.24 0.30
CA SER A 71 7.01 2.38 -0.68
C SER A 71 7.33 1.05 0.00
N THR A 72 6.54 0.02 -0.29
CA THR A 72 6.60 -1.25 0.44
C THR A 72 7.93 -1.97 0.21
N HIS A 73 8.43 -1.98 -1.02
CA HIS A 73 9.73 -2.52 -1.39
C HIS A 73 10.16 -2.00 -2.78
N PRO A 74 11.47 -2.06 -3.13
CA PRO A 74 12.01 -1.38 -4.30
C PRO A 74 11.97 -2.24 -5.58
N HIS A 75 10.77 -2.67 -6.02
CA HIS A 75 10.53 -3.29 -7.33
C HIS A 75 9.77 -2.33 -8.26
N ASP A 76 9.91 -2.53 -9.57
CA ASP A 76 9.34 -1.65 -10.60
C ASP A 76 7.82 -1.54 -10.49
N ASP A 77 7.13 -2.63 -10.24
CA ASP A 77 5.67 -2.73 -10.11
C ASP A 77 5.11 -2.08 -8.82
N HIS A 78 6.00 -1.57 -7.95
CA HIS A 78 5.66 -0.80 -6.76
C HIS A 78 6.18 0.65 -6.80
N CYS A 79 7.03 0.99 -7.78
CA CYS A 79 7.71 2.28 -7.86
C CYS A 79 7.53 3.00 -9.20
N LYS A 80 7.06 2.30 -10.25
CA LYS A 80 7.00 2.85 -11.59
C LYS A 80 6.02 4.02 -11.69
N GLY A 81 6.51 5.11 -12.26
CA GLY A 81 5.75 6.36 -12.36
C GLY A 81 5.83 7.24 -11.12
N PHE A 82 6.70 6.93 -10.16
CA PHE A 82 7.01 7.86 -9.07
C PHE A 82 7.65 9.14 -9.63
N GLU A 83 8.69 8.98 -10.43
CA GLU A 83 9.33 10.09 -11.15
C GLU A 83 8.32 10.79 -12.07
N GLY A 84 8.30 12.13 -12.04
CA GLY A 84 7.38 12.96 -12.83
C GLY A 84 5.92 12.99 -12.33
N ASN A 85 5.57 12.22 -11.29
CA ASN A 85 4.25 12.28 -10.67
C ASN A 85 4.28 12.68 -9.21
N PHE A 86 5.37 12.41 -8.51
CA PHE A 86 5.57 12.84 -7.14
C PHE A 86 6.78 13.77 -7.08
N TYR A 87 6.61 14.88 -6.37
CA TYR A 87 7.68 15.84 -6.20
C TYR A 87 8.78 15.26 -5.29
N HIS A 88 10.01 15.38 -5.73
CA HIS A 88 11.20 15.02 -4.98
C HIS A 88 12.15 16.22 -4.89
N GLY A 89 12.59 16.55 -3.69
CA GLY A 89 13.39 17.73 -3.41
C GLY A 89 12.85 18.52 -2.22
N ASN A 90 13.41 19.72 -2.00
CA ASN A 90 12.91 20.60 -0.96
C ASN A 90 11.54 21.19 -1.39
N PRO A 91 10.48 21.05 -0.58
CA PRO A 91 9.17 21.61 -0.92
C PRO A 91 9.17 23.11 -1.15
N ASP A 92 10.09 23.85 -0.50
CA ASP A 92 10.23 25.30 -0.71
C ASP A 92 10.69 25.66 -2.14
N ASP A 93 11.31 24.70 -2.85
CA ASP A 93 11.78 24.87 -4.22
C ASP A 93 10.73 24.42 -5.27
N TYR A 94 9.51 24.02 -4.84
CA TYR A 94 8.45 23.60 -5.74
C TYR A 94 8.05 24.74 -6.66
N ASP A 95 8.20 24.55 -7.97
CA ASP A 95 7.82 25.49 -9.01
C ASP A 95 6.61 24.97 -9.78
N SER A 96 5.44 25.57 -9.55
CA SER A 96 4.17 25.14 -10.17
C SER A 96 4.18 25.14 -11.70
N LYS A 97 5.11 25.82 -12.36
CA LYS A 97 5.27 25.80 -13.82
C LYS A 97 6.13 24.63 -14.32
N LYS A 98 7.09 24.19 -13.50
CA LYS A 98 7.99 23.07 -13.82
C LYS A 98 7.46 21.74 -13.32
N ASN A 99 6.85 21.79 -12.12
CA ASN A 99 6.37 20.61 -11.39
C ASN A 99 4.84 20.52 -11.44
N GLU A 100 4.22 20.97 -12.54
CA GLU A 100 2.78 21.01 -12.67
C GLU A 100 2.16 19.64 -12.38
N ASN A 101 1.27 19.59 -11.37
CA ASN A 101 0.58 18.39 -10.93
C ASN A 101 1.48 17.29 -10.31
N GLU A 102 2.73 17.56 -9.99
CA GLU A 102 3.49 16.66 -9.12
C GLU A 102 2.96 16.75 -7.68
N ILE A 103 2.83 15.59 -7.03
CA ILE A 103 2.24 15.49 -5.70
C ILE A 103 3.36 15.61 -4.66
N ILE A 104 3.26 16.59 -3.76
CA ILE A 104 4.17 16.70 -2.61
C ILE A 104 3.83 15.61 -1.59
N ILE A 105 4.87 14.96 -1.04
CA ILE A 105 4.74 13.91 -0.03
C ILE A 105 5.12 14.49 1.34
N GLY A 106 4.23 14.45 2.31
CA GLY A 106 4.51 14.80 3.70
C GLY A 106 5.53 13.87 4.32
N GLU A 107 5.12 12.67 4.67
CA GLU A 107 5.99 11.63 5.21
C GLU A 107 6.22 10.51 4.19
N LEU A 108 7.47 10.09 4.01
CA LEU A 108 7.87 9.00 3.13
C LEU A 108 8.29 7.79 3.97
N TRP A 109 7.67 6.64 3.74
CA TRP A 109 8.11 5.36 4.31
C TRP A 109 8.84 4.53 3.28
N VAL A 110 10.00 4.00 3.66
CA VAL A 110 10.82 3.10 2.83
C VAL A 110 11.43 2.01 3.71
N THR A 111 11.93 0.94 3.07
CA THR A 111 12.70 -0.09 3.77
C THR A 111 14.20 0.18 3.71
N PRO A 112 15.04 -0.50 4.51
CA PRO A 112 16.49 -0.40 4.38
C PRO A 112 17.01 -0.78 2.99
N ARG A 113 16.34 -1.68 2.27
CA ARG A 113 16.67 -1.99 0.85
C ARG A 113 16.36 -0.80 -0.05
N GLY A 114 15.27 -0.07 0.20
CA GLY A 114 14.86 1.12 -0.56
C GLY A 114 15.86 2.29 -0.50
N ILE A 115 16.77 2.30 0.49
CA ILE A 115 17.89 3.28 0.60
C ILE A 115 19.21 2.70 0.07
N GLY A 116 19.29 1.39 -0.15
CA GLY A 116 20.48 0.69 -0.61
C GLY A 116 20.95 1.11 -2.02
N ASN A 117 21.95 0.41 -2.55
CA ASN A 117 22.53 0.72 -3.86
C ASN A 117 22.05 -0.20 -4.99
N GLU A 118 21.39 -1.31 -4.66
CA GLU A 118 20.93 -2.34 -5.59
C GLU A 118 19.42 -2.26 -5.74
N LEU A 119 18.93 -1.38 -6.61
CA LEU A 119 17.51 -1.13 -6.81
C LEU A 119 17.11 -1.38 -8.27
N ALA A 120 15.81 -1.57 -8.50
CA ALA A 120 15.21 -1.37 -9.80
C ALA A 120 15.33 0.10 -10.22
N ASP A 121 15.42 0.38 -11.53
CA ASP A 121 15.60 1.74 -12.05
C ASP A 121 14.47 2.68 -11.59
N SER A 122 13.22 2.19 -11.55
CA SER A 122 12.05 2.96 -11.11
C SER A 122 12.09 3.37 -9.63
N ALA A 123 12.88 2.69 -8.79
CA ALA A 123 13.04 3.01 -7.37
C ALA A 123 14.14 4.05 -7.11
N GLU A 124 14.92 4.42 -8.11
CA GLU A 124 16.08 5.33 -7.94
C GLU A 124 15.65 6.70 -7.41
N THR A 125 14.58 7.27 -7.94
CA THR A 125 14.09 8.58 -7.50
C THR A 125 13.58 8.55 -6.07
N ILE A 126 12.87 7.48 -5.67
CA ILE A 126 12.45 7.27 -4.26
C ILE A 126 13.67 7.17 -3.36
N ARG A 127 14.70 6.43 -3.78
CA ARG A 127 15.95 6.27 -3.02
C ARG A 127 16.67 7.60 -2.82
N GLN A 128 16.77 8.41 -3.87
CA GLN A 128 17.40 9.72 -3.79
C GLN A 128 16.65 10.63 -2.83
N GLU A 129 15.32 10.66 -2.91
CA GLU A 129 14.49 11.45 -2.03
C GLU A 129 14.59 10.96 -0.57
N ALA A 130 14.58 9.65 -0.33
CA ALA A 130 14.78 9.09 1.00
C ALA A 130 16.16 9.44 1.58
N LYS A 131 17.24 9.40 0.75
CA LYS A 131 18.59 9.83 1.16
C LYS A 131 18.65 11.33 1.47
N ARG A 132 17.99 12.18 0.67
CA ARG A 132 17.89 13.61 0.93
C ARG A 132 17.24 13.87 2.29
N ARG A 133 16.07 13.24 2.53
CA ARG A 133 15.34 13.38 3.81
C ARG A 133 16.17 12.86 4.99
N ARG A 134 16.79 11.69 4.85
CA ARG A 134 17.68 11.14 5.89
C ARG A 134 18.80 12.11 6.25
N LYS A 135 19.42 12.75 5.26
CA LYS A 135 20.48 13.74 5.50
C LYS A 135 20.02 14.90 6.38
N LEU A 136 18.76 15.35 6.25
CA LEU A 136 18.21 16.40 7.12
C LEU A 136 18.22 15.97 8.60
N TYR A 137 17.90 14.70 8.91
CA TYR A 137 18.00 14.16 10.27
C TYR A 137 19.47 14.06 10.74
N ASP A 138 20.36 13.60 9.87
CA ASP A 138 21.78 13.46 10.19
C ASP A 138 22.44 14.84 10.43
N ASP A 139 22.03 15.86 9.71
CA ASP A 139 22.48 17.24 9.87
C ASP A 139 21.81 17.96 11.07
N ASN A 140 20.98 17.25 11.86
CA ASN A 140 20.20 17.79 12.99
C ASN A 140 19.34 19.02 12.64
N MET A 141 18.79 19.03 11.44
CA MET A 141 17.85 20.08 11.02
C MET A 141 16.62 20.07 11.92
N LYS A 142 16.15 21.26 12.31
CA LYS A 142 14.89 21.37 13.04
C LYS A 142 13.72 21.22 12.06
N PHE A 143 12.93 20.20 12.26
CA PHE A 143 11.70 19.98 11.52
C PHE A 143 10.56 20.78 12.18
N THR A 144 10.50 22.07 11.94
CA THR A 144 9.43 22.93 12.44
C THR A 144 8.58 23.37 11.25
N GLY A 145 7.42 22.76 11.10
CA GLY A 145 6.50 23.05 9.99
C GLY A 145 6.90 22.44 8.66
N ASP A 146 7.62 21.35 8.69
CA ASP A 146 8.35 20.81 7.54
C ASP A 146 7.56 19.71 6.83
N TYR A 147 6.41 20.05 6.30
CA TYR A 147 5.74 19.16 5.36
C TYR A 147 6.69 18.84 4.18
N GLY A 148 6.62 17.60 3.70
CA GLY A 148 7.45 17.15 2.58
C GLY A 148 8.91 16.84 2.92
N ASN A 149 9.24 16.65 4.18
CA ASN A 149 10.60 16.32 4.62
C ASN A 149 10.68 15.14 5.59
N HIS A 150 9.56 14.65 6.12
CA HIS A 150 9.58 13.52 7.05
C HIS A 150 9.91 12.19 6.37
N LEU A 151 10.69 11.38 7.07
CA LEU A 151 11.12 10.05 6.63
C LEU A 151 10.89 9.02 7.72
N ARG A 152 10.41 7.83 7.33
CA ARG A 152 10.51 6.63 8.17
C ARG A 152 11.20 5.51 7.42
N ILE A 153 12.16 4.87 8.07
CA ILE A 153 12.77 3.63 7.60
C ILE A 153 12.12 2.51 8.40
N ILE A 154 11.39 1.64 7.72
CA ILE A 154 10.64 0.56 8.34
C ILE A 154 11.52 -0.69 8.39
N GLY A 155 11.84 -1.13 9.59
CA GLY A 155 12.82 -2.16 9.85
C GLY A 155 14.24 -1.61 9.90
N TYR A 156 15.22 -2.45 10.25
CA TYR A 156 16.63 -2.08 10.28
C TYR A 156 17.52 -3.31 10.08
N ASN A 157 18.77 -3.09 9.72
CA ASN A 157 19.79 -4.11 9.57
C ASN A 157 21.11 -3.71 10.27
N LYS A 158 22.10 -4.60 10.26
CA LYS A 158 23.41 -4.35 10.89
C LYS A 158 24.17 -3.15 10.29
N GLN A 159 23.89 -2.81 9.04
CA GLN A 159 24.58 -1.71 8.32
C GLN A 159 23.86 -0.37 8.51
N THR A 160 22.55 -0.39 8.75
CA THR A 160 21.74 0.77 9.10
C THR A 160 21.37 0.64 10.57
N THR A 161 22.10 1.26 11.46
CA THR A 161 21.73 1.36 12.87
C THR A 161 20.31 1.92 12.97
N PHE A 162 19.50 1.29 13.82
CA PHE A 162 18.19 1.81 14.15
C PHE A 162 18.36 3.22 14.76
N ASP A 163 17.66 4.18 14.19
CA ASP A 163 17.63 5.55 14.69
C ASP A 163 16.17 5.92 14.96
N GLU A 164 15.84 6.11 16.24
CA GLU A 164 14.46 6.41 16.70
C GLU A 164 13.88 7.68 16.08
N ARG A 165 14.74 8.61 15.61
CA ARG A 165 14.28 9.84 14.97
C ARG A 165 13.51 9.58 13.68
N TYR A 166 13.87 8.51 12.94
CA TYR A 166 13.24 8.16 11.66
C TYR A 166 13.02 6.66 11.45
N GLY A 167 13.27 5.82 12.45
CA GLY A 167 13.12 4.36 12.34
C GLY A 167 11.84 3.85 12.99
N TYR A 168 11.18 2.89 12.34
CA TYR A 168 10.16 2.06 12.95
C TYR A 168 10.52 0.58 12.77
N VAL A 169 10.13 -0.25 13.73
CA VAL A 169 10.37 -1.70 13.71
C VAL A 169 9.07 -2.48 13.84
N PRO A 170 9.04 -3.76 13.46
CA PRO A 170 7.89 -4.64 13.72
C PRO A 170 7.44 -4.57 15.18
N GLY A 171 6.13 -4.50 15.40
CA GLY A 171 5.51 -4.27 16.71
C GLY A 171 5.25 -2.80 17.05
N THR A 172 5.69 -1.85 16.21
CA THR A 172 5.37 -0.43 16.38
C THR A 172 3.90 -0.16 16.04
N LEU A 173 3.16 0.47 16.97
CA LEU A 173 1.85 1.05 16.71
C LEU A 173 2.03 2.53 16.35
N VAL A 174 1.66 2.90 15.14
CA VAL A 174 1.77 4.27 14.63
C VAL A 174 0.41 4.94 14.73
N THR A 175 0.36 6.07 15.44
CA THR A 175 -0.84 6.90 15.67
C THR A 175 -0.70 8.32 15.16
N ALA A 176 0.45 8.65 14.56
CA ALA A 176 0.71 9.96 13.96
C ALA A 176 1.49 9.79 12.66
N ILE A 177 1.22 10.63 11.68
CA ILE A 177 1.98 10.77 10.43
C ILE A 177 2.21 12.24 10.14
N ASP A 178 3.35 12.56 9.55
CA ASP A 178 3.73 13.93 9.20
C ASP A 178 3.54 14.94 10.36
N GLY A 179 3.80 14.49 11.60
CA GLY A 179 3.62 15.27 12.82
C GLY A 179 2.17 15.44 13.29
N HIS A 180 1.19 14.85 12.61
CA HIS A 180 -0.23 14.97 12.92
C HIS A 180 -0.80 13.68 13.52
N GLU A 181 -1.45 13.81 14.70
CA GLU A 181 -2.14 12.71 15.34
C GLU A 181 -3.31 12.18 14.49
N MET A 182 -3.40 10.86 14.38
CA MET A 182 -4.47 10.17 13.64
C MET A 182 -5.53 9.63 14.61
N ALA A 183 -6.56 10.43 14.89
CA ALA A 183 -7.66 9.99 15.76
C ALA A 183 -8.48 8.83 15.17
N TRP A 184 -8.44 8.65 13.85
CA TRP A 184 -9.34 7.76 13.10
C TRP A 184 -8.66 6.56 12.46
N LEU A 185 -7.35 6.43 12.62
CA LEU A 185 -6.57 5.32 12.09
C LEU A 185 -5.44 4.97 13.05
N GLU A 186 -5.20 3.70 13.22
CA GLU A 186 -3.97 3.16 13.79
C GLU A 186 -3.32 2.25 12.76
N MET A 187 -1.99 2.29 12.67
CA MET A 187 -1.21 1.44 11.79
C MET A 187 -0.25 0.60 12.62
N PHE A 188 -0.41 -0.72 12.57
CA PHE A 188 0.49 -1.66 13.25
C PHE A 188 1.46 -2.27 12.26
N ILE A 189 2.77 -2.08 12.47
CA ILE A 189 3.82 -2.55 11.61
C ILE A 189 4.17 -4.00 11.97
N HIS A 190 4.03 -4.91 10.99
CA HIS A 190 4.32 -6.33 11.13
C HIS A 190 5.69 -6.73 10.62
N ALA A 191 6.15 -6.15 9.50
CA ALA A 191 7.40 -6.48 8.81
C ALA A 191 7.97 -5.23 8.10
N PRO A 192 9.26 -5.26 7.66
CA PRO A 192 10.19 -6.39 7.69
C PRO A 192 10.95 -6.48 9.03
N PHE A 193 11.30 -7.71 9.42
CA PHE A 193 12.23 -7.95 10.52
C PHE A 193 13.68 -7.74 10.06
N LYS A 194 14.57 -7.59 11.03
CA LYS A 194 15.99 -7.39 10.74
C LYS A 194 16.61 -8.58 10.00
N GLU A 195 16.25 -9.78 10.39
CA GLU A 195 16.73 -11.03 9.79
C GLU A 195 16.31 -11.11 8.31
N ASP A 196 15.08 -10.69 7.99
CA ASP A 196 14.58 -10.68 6.61
C ASP A 196 15.33 -9.66 5.76
N VAL A 197 15.62 -8.46 6.32
CA VAL A 197 16.40 -7.44 5.64
C VAL A 197 17.84 -7.90 5.40
N ASP A 198 18.48 -8.59 6.37
CA ASP A 198 19.82 -9.11 6.22
C ASP A 198 19.85 -10.24 5.15
N LYS A 199 18.93 -11.20 5.23
CA LYS A 199 18.80 -12.30 4.27
C LYS A 199 18.47 -11.82 2.85
N SER A 200 17.61 -10.79 2.72
CA SER A 200 17.23 -10.23 1.42
C SER A 200 18.41 -9.75 0.57
N LYS A 201 19.51 -9.37 1.20
CA LYS A 201 20.74 -8.98 0.51
C LYS A 201 21.56 -10.16 0.03
N GLU A 202 21.58 -11.24 0.83
CA GLU A 202 22.32 -12.47 0.49
C GLU A 202 21.65 -13.18 -0.68
N ASP A 203 20.31 -13.23 -0.69
CA ASP A 203 19.51 -13.96 -1.68
C ASP A 203 19.05 -13.06 -2.85
N ASP A 204 19.37 -11.75 -2.82
CA ASP A 204 18.82 -10.70 -3.71
C ASP A 204 17.28 -10.72 -3.83
N ASN A 205 16.61 -11.12 -2.74
CA ASN A 205 15.15 -11.15 -2.68
C ASN A 205 14.59 -9.86 -2.04
N LYS A 206 14.17 -8.91 -2.86
CA LYS A 206 13.61 -7.63 -2.39
C LYS A 206 12.23 -7.81 -1.76
N ASN A 207 11.45 -8.82 -2.17
CA ASN A 207 10.13 -9.15 -1.62
C ASN A 207 10.20 -9.43 -0.10
N ALA A 208 11.30 -10.02 0.37
CA ALA A 208 11.53 -10.29 1.78
C ALA A 208 11.57 -9.02 2.65
N THR A 209 11.71 -7.84 2.05
CA THR A 209 11.69 -6.56 2.76
C THR A 209 10.39 -5.80 2.64
N SER A 210 9.33 -6.41 2.12
CA SER A 210 8.03 -5.77 1.99
C SER A 210 7.52 -5.27 3.34
N ILE A 211 7.06 -4.01 3.36
CA ILE A 211 6.40 -3.45 4.53
C ILE A 211 5.02 -4.08 4.66
N VAL A 212 4.77 -4.75 5.78
CA VAL A 212 3.47 -5.33 6.12
C VAL A 212 2.83 -4.52 7.22
N VAL A 213 1.63 -3.99 6.97
CA VAL A 213 0.91 -3.12 7.91
C VAL A 213 -0.53 -3.56 8.05
N GLN A 214 -1.03 -3.58 9.31
CA GLN A 214 -2.46 -3.59 9.59
C GLN A 214 -2.94 -2.15 9.82
N TYR A 215 -3.92 -1.72 9.04
CA TYR A 215 -4.61 -0.43 9.16
C TYR A 215 -5.94 -0.64 9.89
N SER A 216 -6.07 -0.09 11.11
CA SER A 216 -7.27 -0.18 11.95
C SER A 216 -8.07 1.11 11.88
N PHE A 217 -9.13 1.11 11.07
CA PHE A 217 -10.02 2.25 10.90
C PHE A 217 -10.98 2.38 12.07
N LYS A 218 -11.07 3.58 12.62
CA LYS A 218 -11.94 3.91 13.77
C LYS A 218 -13.10 4.81 13.33
N SER A 219 -14.23 4.65 13.98
CA SER A 219 -15.38 5.53 13.79
C SER A 219 -16.08 5.77 15.13
N LYS A 220 -16.74 6.92 15.23
CA LYS A 220 -17.61 7.20 16.37
C LYS A 220 -18.92 6.44 16.21
N CYS A 221 -19.20 5.52 17.14
CA CYS A 221 -20.40 4.70 17.19
C CYS A 221 -21.59 5.45 17.79
N ASP A 222 -22.80 4.85 17.75
CA ASP A 222 -24.04 5.46 18.26
C ASP A 222 -24.04 5.68 19.77
N ASP A 223 -23.25 4.89 20.51
CA ASP A 223 -22.99 5.05 21.94
C ASP A 223 -22.03 6.21 22.28
N GLY A 224 -21.51 6.89 21.26
CA GLY A 224 -20.56 7.99 21.38
C GLY A 224 -19.10 7.57 21.53
N GLU A 225 -18.81 6.27 21.66
CA GLU A 225 -17.45 5.75 21.74
C GLU A 225 -16.78 5.67 20.36
N VAL A 226 -15.45 5.81 20.34
CA VAL A 226 -14.64 5.60 19.15
C VAL A 226 -14.12 4.16 19.17
N LYS A 227 -14.51 3.38 18.16
CA LYS A 227 -14.17 1.95 18.05
C LYS A 227 -13.54 1.65 16.71
N THR A 228 -12.70 0.61 16.66
CA THR A 228 -12.24 0.02 15.40
C THR A 228 -13.42 -0.66 14.71
N VAL A 229 -13.71 -0.24 13.49
CA VAL A 229 -14.85 -0.72 12.68
C VAL A 229 -14.43 -1.50 11.44
N CYS A 230 -13.17 -1.37 11.02
CA CYS A 230 -12.63 -2.11 9.89
C CYS A 230 -11.12 -2.25 10.03
N LYS A 231 -10.59 -3.41 9.68
CA LYS A 231 -9.14 -3.68 9.62
C LYS A 231 -8.75 -4.10 8.20
N LEU A 232 -7.74 -3.46 7.65
CA LEU A 232 -7.11 -3.78 6.38
C LEU A 232 -5.69 -4.26 6.63
N ILE A 233 -5.29 -5.39 6.04
CA ILE A 233 -3.88 -5.80 5.99
C ILE A 233 -3.38 -5.69 4.54
N MET A 234 -2.26 -5.01 4.38
CA MET A 234 -1.50 -4.91 3.13
C MET A 234 -0.07 -5.37 3.39
N GLY A 235 0.46 -6.19 2.51
CA GLY A 235 1.76 -6.82 2.72
C GLY A 235 2.73 -6.71 1.55
N GLY A 236 2.45 -5.84 0.55
CA GLY A 236 3.27 -5.79 -0.67
C GLY A 236 3.45 -7.20 -1.23
N ASP A 237 4.69 -7.59 -1.48
CA ASP A 237 5.04 -8.90 -2.04
C ASP A 237 5.56 -9.91 -1.00
N ALA A 238 5.21 -9.72 0.27
CA ALA A 238 5.64 -10.61 1.35
C ALA A 238 5.24 -12.07 1.08
N GLU A 239 6.24 -12.95 1.10
CA GLU A 239 6.12 -14.37 0.84
C GLU A 239 5.84 -15.18 2.13
N HIS A 240 5.52 -16.47 2.01
CA HIS A 240 5.08 -17.32 3.13
C HIS A 240 6.06 -17.32 4.33
N GLU A 241 7.37 -17.17 4.10
CA GLU A 241 8.39 -17.12 5.16
C GLU A 241 8.22 -15.86 6.02
N ILE A 242 7.96 -14.72 5.39
CA ILE A 242 7.71 -13.46 6.10
C ILE A 242 6.44 -13.54 6.94
N TRP A 243 5.38 -14.14 6.40
CA TRP A 243 4.14 -14.36 7.16
C TRP A 243 4.36 -15.32 8.34
N GLN A 244 5.25 -16.31 8.20
CA GLN A 244 5.62 -17.16 9.33
C GLN A 244 6.34 -16.35 10.41
N HIS A 245 7.32 -15.48 10.05
CA HIS A 245 8.01 -14.62 11.00
C HIS A 245 7.04 -13.65 11.70
N ILE A 246 6.07 -13.11 10.98
CA ILE A 246 5.01 -12.26 11.55
C ILE A 246 4.23 -13.03 12.63
N ILE A 247 3.81 -14.25 12.34
CA ILE A 247 3.04 -15.08 13.26
C ILE A 247 3.87 -15.43 14.51
N ASP A 248 5.12 -15.85 14.31
CA ASP A 248 6.02 -16.27 15.39
C ASP A 248 6.35 -15.12 16.37
N ASN A 249 6.36 -13.90 15.87
CA ASN A 249 6.68 -12.69 16.65
C ASN A 249 5.45 -11.90 17.10
N ASN A 250 4.26 -12.26 16.63
CA ASN A 250 3.04 -11.57 17.03
C ASN A 250 2.60 -12.03 18.43
N LYS A 251 2.38 -11.05 19.33
CA LYS A 251 1.98 -11.30 20.72
C LYS A 251 0.48 -11.18 20.95
N ASP A 252 -0.23 -10.58 20.01
CA ASP A 252 -1.65 -10.33 20.11
C ASP A 252 -2.36 -10.67 18.79
N ASP A 253 -3.20 -11.69 18.83
CA ASP A 253 -3.97 -12.17 17.70
C ASP A 253 -4.82 -11.10 17.02
N GLU A 254 -5.26 -10.07 17.76
CA GLU A 254 -6.03 -8.95 17.22
C GLU A 254 -5.26 -8.19 16.13
N ASN A 255 -3.93 -8.15 16.21
CA ASN A 255 -3.10 -7.50 15.20
C ASN A 255 -3.04 -8.27 13.87
N LEU A 256 -3.45 -9.55 13.85
CA LEU A 256 -3.53 -10.36 12.63
C LEU A 256 -4.94 -10.42 12.02
N THR A 257 -5.95 -9.89 12.73
CA THR A 257 -7.33 -9.94 12.25
C THR A 257 -7.58 -8.96 11.10
N TRP A 258 -8.49 -9.31 10.19
CA TRP A 258 -8.77 -8.47 9.02
C TRP A 258 -10.22 -8.57 8.51
N ASN A 259 -10.72 -7.45 7.98
CA ASN A 259 -11.94 -7.35 7.19
C ASN A 259 -11.63 -7.24 5.69
N ILE A 260 -10.47 -6.64 5.35
CA ILE A 260 -9.94 -6.55 3.99
C ILE A 260 -8.51 -7.07 4.03
N PHE A 261 -8.18 -7.98 3.14
CA PHE A 261 -6.84 -8.51 2.97
C PHE A 261 -6.41 -8.31 1.52
N MET A 262 -5.30 -7.60 1.32
CA MET A 262 -4.72 -7.50 0.00
C MET A 262 -3.87 -8.74 -0.25
N ALA A 263 -4.20 -9.49 -1.29
CA ALA A 263 -3.49 -10.71 -1.65
C ALA A 263 -2.04 -10.38 -2.02
N PRO A 264 -1.04 -10.81 -1.24
CA PRO A 264 0.34 -10.45 -1.48
C PRO A 264 0.84 -10.87 -2.85
N HIS A 265 1.82 -10.11 -3.37
CA HIS A 265 2.53 -10.39 -4.61
C HIS A 265 1.55 -10.66 -5.78
N HIS A 266 0.59 -9.75 -5.94
CA HIS A 266 -0.41 -9.75 -7.03
C HIS A 266 -1.15 -11.08 -7.18
N CYS A 267 -1.52 -11.71 -6.04
CA CYS A 267 -2.11 -13.05 -5.98
C CYS A 267 -1.14 -14.15 -6.43
N SER A 268 0.13 -14.05 -6.06
CA SER A 268 1.13 -15.10 -6.26
C SER A 268 0.88 -16.32 -5.36
N TRP A 269 1.39 -17.48 -5.79
CA TRP A 269 1.47 -18.67 -4.94
C TRP A 269 2.45 -18.50 -3.78
N SER A 270 3.41 -17.56 -3.88
CA SER A 270 4.45 -17.34 -2.86
C SER A 270 3.92 -17.02 -1.46
N PHE A 271 2.67 -16.54 -1.33
CA PHE A 271 1.98 -16.42 -0.05
C PHE A 271 1.67 -17.79 0.58
N PHE A 272 1.33 -18.79 -0.23
CA PHE A 272 0.94 -20.13 0.23
C PHE A 272 2.14 -21.06 0.41
N ASN A 273 3.13 -21.01 -0.49
CA ASN A 273 4.36 -21.80 -0.47
C ASN A 273 5.31 -21.33 -1.57
N ASN A 274 6.47 -21.97 -1.67
CA ASN A 274 7.38 -21.77 -2.81
C ASN A 274 6.64 -22.05 -4.13
N PRO A 275 6.88 -21.25 -5.18
CA PRO A 275 6.17 -21.35 -6.47
C PRO A 275 6.23 -22.74 -7.13
N GLU A 276 7.23 -23.55 -6.80
CA GLU A 276 7.41 -24.90 -7.32
C GLU A 276 6.60 -25.97 -6.56
N LYS A 277 6.05 -25.63 -5.36
CA LYS A 277 5.31 -26.55 -4.48
C LYS A 277 3.84 -26.14 -4.40
N LYS A 278 3.12 -26.27 -5.51
CA LYS A 278 1.71 -25.83 -5.60
C LYS A 278 0.71 -26.84 -5.05
N ASP A 279 1.15 -27.95 -4.55
CA ASP A 279 0.35 -29.05 -3.95
C ASP A 279 0.32 -29.00 -2.40
N GLU A 280 1.10 -28.11 -1.80
CA GLU A 280 1.19 -27.97 -0.35
C GLU A 280 0.96 -26.50 0.07
N VAL A 281 0.08 -26.27 1.05
CA VAL A 281 -0.14 -24.94 1.65
C VAL A 281 0.58 -24.89 3.01
N LYS A 282 1.33 -23.82 3.26
CA LYS A 282 2.04 -23.62 4.52
C LYS A 282 1.09 -23.22 5.65
N PRO A 283 1.40 -23.63 6.91
CA PRO A 283 0.60 -23.26 8.09
C PRO A 283 0.45 -21.74 8.27
N SER A 284 1.43 -20.94 7.86
CA SER A 284 1.37 -19.48 7.93
C SER A 284 0.18 -18.93 7.14
N ALA A 285 -0.01 -19.38 5.89
CA ALA A 285 -1.14 -18.98 5.08
C ALA A 285 -2.48 -19.40 5.70
N GLU A 286 -2.57 -20.63 6.22
CA GLU A 286 -3.76 -21.10 6.94
C GLU A 286 -4.10 -20.22 8.13
N THR A 287 -3.09 -19.90 8.96
CA THR A 287 -3.25 -19.07 10.15
C THR A 287 -3.79 -17.68 9.78
N ILE A 288 -3.19 -17.00 8.81
CA ILE A 288 -3.63 -15.66 8.37
C ILE A 288 -5.05 -15.72 7.79
N MET A 289 -5.36 -16.73 6.98
CA MET A 289 -6.69 -16.87 6.39
C MET A 289 -7.79 -17.12 7.44
N GLN A 290 -7.47 -17.74 8.57
CA GLN A 290 -8.41 -17.95 9.68
C GLN A 290 -8.71 -16.66 10.46
N LYS A 291 -7.89 -15.61 10.37
CA LYS A 291 -8.04 -14.34 11.11
C LYS A 291 -9.08 -13.38 10.49
N GLN A 292 -9.84 -13.79 9.48
CA GLN A 292 -10.90 -13.00 8.87
C GLN A 292 -12.05 -12.68 9.85
N ILE A 293 -12.47 -11.40 9.90
CA ILE A 293 -13.53 -10.92 10.78
C ILE A 293 -14.90 -11.01 10.09
N GLY A 294 -15.75 -11.97 10.53
CA GLY A 294 -17.12 -12.10 10.05
C GLY A 294 -17.25 -12.60 8.60
N LEU A 295 -18.49 -12.60 8.09
CA LEU A 295 -18.84 -13.11 6.75
C LEU A 295 -18.55 -12.11 5.63
N ASN A 296 -18.41 -10.83 5.96
CA ASN A 296 -18.21 -9.75 5.00
C ASN A 296 -16.73 -9.45 4.74
N SER A 297 -15.80 -10.23 5.32
CA SER A 297 -14.39 -10.09 5.00
C SER A 297 -14.15 -10.39 3.53
N CYS A 298 -13.20 -9.66 2.92
CA CYS A 298 -12.91 -9.81 1.50
C CYS A 298 -11.42 -9.79 1.22
N ILE A 299 -11.04 -10.36 0.07
CA ILE A 299 -9.68 -10.36 -0.45
C ILE A 299 -9.65 -9.56 -1.74
N ILE A 300 -8.63 -8.71 -1.88
CA ILE A 300 -8.37 -7.91 -3.08
C ILE A 300 -7.10 -8.43 -3.74
N ALA A 301 -7.20 -8.84 -5.00
CA ALA A 301 -6.06 -9.16 -5.84
C ALA A 301 -5.78 -7.98 -6.78
N SER A 302 -4.70 -7.26 -6.53
CA SER A 302 -4.19 -6.22 -7.43
C SER A 302 -3.38 -6.88 -8.53
N SER A 303 -4.05 -7.33 -9.57
CA SER A 303 -3.41 -8.12 -10.63
C SER A 303 -4.17 -8.02 -11.95
N LYS A 304 -3.52 -8.46 -13.03
CA LYS A 304 -4.18 -8.79 -14.29
C LYS A 304 -5.24 -9.86 -14.06
N GLU A 305 -6.07 -10.12 -15.06
CA GLU A 305 -7.03 -11.23 -15.04
C GLU A 305 -6.33 -12.56 -14.68
N ILE A 306 -6.90 -13.27 -13.73
CA ILE A 306 -6.32 -14.52 -13.20
C ILE A 306 -6.85 -15.70 -14.01
N LEU A 307 -6.05 -16.16 -14.96
CA LEU A 307 -6.35 -17.25 -15.87
C LEU A 307 -5.64 -18.54 -15.45
N ASP A 308 -6.25 -19.69 -15.74
CA ASP A 308 -5.60 -21.01 -15.59
C ASP A 308 -4.63 -21.28 -16.75
N ASN A 309 -3.49 -20.62 -16.73
CA ASN A 309 -2.49 -20.63 -17.80
C ASN A 309 -1.05 -20.89 -17.31
N GLY A 310 -0.93 -21.32 -16.05
CA GLY A 310 0.36 -21.64 -15.41
C GLY A 310 1.21 -20.44 -14.99
N LYS A 311 0.78 -19.19 -15.24
CA LYS A 311 1.51 -17.98 -14.81
C LYS A 311 1.48 -17.80 -13.29
N ASN A 312 2.49 -17.13 -12.76
CA ASN A 312 2.62 -16.76 -11.35
C ASN A 312 3.64 -15.60 -11.20
N PRO A 313 3.27 -14.38 -10.77
CA PRO A 313 1.89 -13.90 -10.57
C PRO A 313 1.15 -13.49 -11.88
N PRO A 314 -0.17 -13.40 -11.84
CA PRO A 314 -1.06 -13.94 -10.84
C PRO A 314 -1.22 -15.45 -10.98
N CYS A 315 -1.55 -16.13 -9.87
CA CYS A 315 -1.67 -17.59 -9.85
C CYS A 315 -3.12 -18.05 -9.68
N TYR A 316 -3.59 -18.87 -10.60
CA TYR A 316 -4.94 -19.43 -10.54
C TYR A 316 -5.18 -20.33 -9.32
N GLN A 317 -4.19 -21.14 -8.96
CA GLN A 317 -4.26 -21.99 -7.77
C GLN A 317 -4.31 -21.13 -6.50
N ALA A 318 -3.53 -20.05 -6.42
CA ALA A 318 -3.57 -19.12 -5.29
C ALA A 318 -4.98 -18.50 -5.14
N ARG A 319 -5.57 -18.00 -6.23
CA ARG A 319 -6.97 -17.53 -6.24
C ARG A 319 -7.93 -18.59 -5.71
N THR A 320 -7.76 -19.83 -6.14
CA THR A 320 -8.61 -20.96 -5.71
C THR A 320 -8.48 -21.18 -4.20
N GLU A 321 -7.26 -21.17 -3.67
CA GLU A 321 -6.98 -21.34 -2.24
C GLU A 321 -7.54 -20.17 -1.41
N TYR A 322 -7.40 -18.92 -1.87
CA TYR A 322 -8.03 -17.76 -1.25
C TYR A 322 -9.55 -17.91 -1.17
N LYS A 323 -10.20 -18.24 -2.30
CA LYS A 323 -11.66 -18.42 -2.35
C LYS A 323 -12.15 -19.56 -1.46
N ASN A 324 -11.40 -20.67 -1.37
CA ASN A 324 -11.79 -21.81 -0.54
C ASN A 324 -11.73 -21.50 0.96
N ARG A 325 -10.87 -20.54 1.37
CA ARG A 325 -10.70 -20.13 2.79
C ARG A 325 -11.55 -18.93 3.19
N LEU A 326 -12.09 -18.18 2.23
CA LEU A 326 -13.04 -17.13 2.54
C LEU A 326 -14.34 -17.71 3.08
N LYS A 327 -14.88 -17.12 4.15
CA LYS A 327 -16.22 -17.46 4.69
C LYS A 327 -17.32 -17.23 3.66
N ASN A 328 -17.14 -16.25 2.76
CA ASN A 328 -17.96 -16.04 1.58
C ASN A 328 -17.04 -15.96 0.34
N LYS A 329 -17.09 -16.98 -0.51
CA LYS A 329 -16.25 -17.12 -1.71
C LYS A 329 -16.43 -15.99 -2.74
N ASP A 330 -17.58 -15.31 -2.72
CA ASP A 330 -17.90 -14.21 -3.63
C ASP A 330 -17.21 -12.89 -3.22
N ASN A 331 -16.59 -12.85 -2.03
CA ASN A 331 -15.84 -11.69 -1.53
C ASN A 331 -14.35 -11.71 -1.95
N PHE A 332 -13.99 -12.42 -2.99
CA PHE A 332 -12.70 -12.29 -3.66
C PHE A 332 -12.86 -11.36 -4.86
N PHE A 333 -12.11 -10.29 -4.90
CA PHE A 333 -12.18 -9.27 -5.95
C PHE A 333 -10.82 -9.11 -6.64
N ASN A 334 -10.84 -9.02 -7.97
CA ASN A 334 -9.68 -8.75 -8.81
C ASN A 334 -9.79 -7.36 -9.45
N THR A 335 -8.77 -6.55 -9.36
CA THR A 335 -8.80 -5.16 -9.85
C THR A 335 -8.98 -5.06 -11.37
N ALA A 336 -8.62 -6.10 -12.14
CA ALA A 336 -8.78 -6.09 -13.59
C ALA A 336 -10.20 -6.46 -14.05
N THR A 337 -10.98 -7.22 -13.26
CA THR A 337 -12.21 -7.85 -13.77
C THR A 337 -13.47 -7.54 -13.00
N ASP A 338 -13.38 -7.21 -11.71
CA ASP A 338 -14.57 -7.08 -10.85
C ASP A 338 -15.30 -5.73 -10.95
N HIS A 339 -14.68 -4.75 -11.56
CA HIS A 339 -15.32 -3.48 -11.88
C HIS A 339 -14.73 -2.93 -13.17
N VAL A 340 -15.49 -3.04 -14.27
CA VAL A 340 -15.04 -2.62 -15.62
C VAL A 340 -16.09 -1.71 -16.25
N LYS A 341 -15.65 -0.62 -16.89
CA LYS A 341 -16.49 0.27 -17.69
C LYS A 341 -15.97 0.30 -19.12
N GLY A 342 -16.74 -0.27 -20.05
CA GLY A 342 -16.25 -0.52 -21.41
C GLY A 342 -15.09 -1.51 -21.38
N MET A 343 -13.92 -1.11 -21.85
CA MET A 343 -12.67 -1.88 -21.79
C MET A 343 -11.75 -1.48 -20.63
N VAL A 344 -12.13 -0.46 -19.86
CA VAL A 344 -11.29 0.12 -18.82
C VAL A 344 -11.66 -0.43 -17.45
N PRO A 345 -10.79 -1.20 -16.79
CA PRO A 345 -10.96 -1.56 -15.40
C PRO A 345 -11.07 -0.30 -14.52
N GLN A 346 -11.91 -0.35 -13.50
CA GLN A 346 -12.15 0.75 -12.58
C GLN A 346 -11.69 0.37 -11.18
N PRO A 347 -11.33 1.33 -10.31
CA PRO A 347 -10.94 1.04 -8.95
C PRO A 347 -11.99 0.23 -8.18
N ILE A 348 -11.53 -0.69 -7.34
CA ILE A 348 -12.36 -1.31 -6.32
C ILE A 348 -12.38 -0.35 -5.12
N VAL A 349 -13.56 0.11 -4.74
CA VAL A 349 -13.70 1.18 -3.76
C VAL A 349 -14.51 0.71 -2.56
N PHE A 350 -14.01 0.98 -1.37
CA PHE A 350 -14.73 0.80 -0.11
C PHE A 350 -14.93 2.13 0.61
N LYS A 351 -16.13 2.33 1.11
CA LYS A 351 -16.43 3.28 2.18
C LYS A 351 -16.42 2.59 3.51
N ILE A 352 -15.90 3.27 4.52
CA ILE A 352 -15.88 2.76 5.90
C ILE A 352 -16.56 3.80 6.79
N ASP A 353 -17.56 3.36 7.51
CA ASP A 353 -18.32 4.14 8.48
C ASP A 353 -18.48 3.38 9.81
N LYS A 354 -19.33 3.85 10.68
CA LYS A 354 -19.63 3.23 11.97
C LYS A 354 -20.20 1.79 11.88
N HIS A 355 -20.66 1.37 10.70
CA HIS A 355 -21.19 0.03 10.44
C HIS A 355 -20.17 -0.91 9.80
N GLY A 356 -18.94 -0.43 9.58
CA GLY A 356 -17.88 -1.15 8.90
C GLY A 356 -17.75 -0.76 7.43
N LYS A 357 -17.19 -1.68 6.61
CA LYS A 357 -16.93 -1.41 5.20
C LYS A 357 -18.11 -1.74 4.30
N THR A 358 -18.32 -0.90 3.31
CA THR A 358 -19.26 -1.14 2.19
C THR A 358 -18.51 -0.98 0.87
N LYS A 359 -18.53 -2.01 0.00
CA LYS A 359 -18.02 -1.89 -1.37
C LYS A 359 -18.97 -1.01 -2.17
N ILE A 360 -18.42 -0.02 -2.85
CA ILE A 360 -19.19 0.85 -3.73
C ILE A 360 -18.71 0.74 -5.16
N TYR A 361 -19.66 0.73 -6.10
CA TYR A 361 -19.39 0.96 -7.51
C TYR A 361 -19.51 2.47 -7.75
N GLN A 362 -18.46 3.13 -8.21
CA GLN A 362 -18.58 4.54 -8.58
C GLN A 362 -19.50 4.65 -9.79
N THR A 363 -20.74 5.02 -9.57
CA THR A 363 -21.60 5.53 -10.64
C THR A 363 -21.00 6.86 -11.07
N VAL A 364 -20.38 6.89 -12.23
CA VAL A 364 -20.01 8.18 -12.85
C VAL A 364 -21.32 8.86 -13.21
N THR A 365 -21.70 9.87 -12.45
CA THR A 365 -22.66 10.87 -12.91
C THR A 365 -22.03 11.47 -14.16
N VAL A 366 -22.62 11.17 -15.31
CA VAL A 366 -22.35 11.90 -16.55
C VAL A 366 -22.78 13.33 -16.26
N GLY A 367 -21.79 14.21 -16.03
CA GLY A 367 -22.06 15.64 -15.90
C GLY A 367 -22.69 16.11 -17.21
N GLU A 368 -23.86 16.69 -17.08
CA GLU A 368 -24.52 17.38 -18.16
C GLU A 368 -23.54 18.40 -18.75
N SER A 369 -23.24 18.20 -20.04
CA SER A 369 -22.62 19.22 -20.86
C SER A 369 -23.64 20.36 -21.03
N VAL A 370 -23.33 21.53 -20.49
CA VAL A 370 -23.87 22.80 -20.92
C VAL A 370 -22.77 23.61 -21.56
#